data_19cd1ca898635932bd43b813bf87021d
#
_entry.id   19cd1ca898635932bd43b813bf87021d
#
_cell.length_a   1.000
_cell.length_b   1.000
_cell.length_c   1.000
_cell.angle_alpha   90.00
_cell.angle_beta   90.00
_cell.angle_gamma   90.00
#
_symmetry.space_group_name_H-M   'P 1'
#
loop_
_entity.id
_entity.type
_entity.pdbx_description
1 polymer ?
#
loop_
_entity_poly.entity_id
_entity_poly.type
_entity_poly.pdbx_seq_one_letter_code
_entity_poly.pdbx_strand_id
1 'polypeptide(L)'
;ISMIRQFRPGNAMRSAESMENQVIVMEPVRGGSLANLPDDAKAVFEELHGGSPATYAIRYAAGFPGIMMVLSGMSSLEQMKENVSFMKDFRPLDEREMKAVEKVREIFRGKNLIPCTECRYCVDGCPKKISIPDLFACMNAKKIYQNTNSNVYYGVHTRNNGKASDCIKCGKCEKVCPQHLEIRKLLCDVADVFDVKA
;
A
#
# COMPACT_ATOMS: atom_id res chain seq x y z
N ILE A 1 2.66 -3.46 0.79
CA ILE A 1 2.31 -4.77 0.18
C ILE A 1 1.03 -4.64 -0.63
N SER A 2 -0.01 -3.95 -0.12
CA SER A 2 -1.22 -3.71 -0.90
C SER A 2 -0.94 -2.95 -2.20
N MET A 3 0.06 -2.08 -2.24
CA MET A 3 0.44 -1.34 -3.44
C MET A 3 0.93 -2.23 -4.58
N ILE A 4 1.77 -3.25 -4.29
CA ILE A 4 2.20 -4.23 -5.30
C ILE A 4 1.02 -5.09 -5.75
N ARG A 5 0.03 -5.34 -4.88
CA ARG A 5 -1.21 -6.04 -5.22
C ARG A 5 -2.24 -5.15 -5.91
N GLN A 6 -2.37 -3.87 -5.55
CA GLN A 6 -3.25 -2.92 -6.25
C GLN A 6 -2.85 -2.70 -7.70
N PHE A 7 -1.57 -2.91 -8.04
CA PHE A 7 -1.10 -2.89 -9.42
C PHE A 7 -1.26 -4.24 -10.17
N ARG A 8 -1.83 -5.27 -9.54
CA ARG A 8 -2.43 -6.40 -10.25
C ARG A 8 -3.93 -6.35 -10.03
N PRO A 9 -4.76 -6.43 -11.07
CA PRO A 9 -6.19 -6.63 -10.87
C PRO A 9 -6.33 -7.88 -10.00
N GLY A 10 -6.78 -7.67 -8.75
CA GLY A 10 -6.97 -8.77 -7.80
C GLY A 10 -8.07 -9.71 -8.29
N ASN A 11 -8.17 -10.89 -7.70
CA ASN A 11 -9.25 -11.82 -7.99
C ASN A 11 -10.64 -11.17 -7.90
N ALA A 12 -10.82 -10.17 -7.02
CA ALA A 12 -12.06 -9.40 -6.90
C ALA A 12 -12.41 -8.61 -8.17
N MET A 13 -11.44 -7.97 -8.85
CA MET A 13 -11.69 -7.27 -10.13
C MET A 13 -12.02 -8.26 -11.25
N ARG A 14 -11.29 -9.38 -11.34
CA ARG A 14 -11.58 -10.42 -12.34
C ARG A 14 -12.96 -11.07 -12.12
N SER A 15 -13.35 -11.28 -10.85
CA SER A 15 -14.68 -11.79 -10.52
C SER A 15 -15.76 -10.77 -10.86
N ALA A 16 -15.53 -9.48 -10.69
CA ALA A 16 -16.46 -8.41 -11.07
C ALA A 16 -16.65 -8.35 -12.60
N GLU A 17 -15.58 -8.46 -13.38
CA GLU A 17 -15.64 -8.53 -14.85
C GLU A 17 -16.48 -9.74 -15.33
N SER A 18 -16.31 -10.90 -14.69
CA SER A 18 -17.04 -12.13 -15.07
C SER A 18 -18.53 -12.09 -14.69
N MET A 19 -18.95 -11.17 -13.81
CA MET A 19 -20.32 -11.07 -13.29
C MET A 19 -21.08 -9.82 -13.78
N GLU A 20 -20.53 -9.06 -14.75
CA GLU A 20 -21.08 -7.76 -15.20
C GLU A 20 -21.28 -6.73 -14.05
N ASN A 21 -20.59 -6.91 -12.93
CA ASN A 21 -20.68 -6.01 -11.80
C ASN A 21 -19.82 -4.76 -12.02
N GLN A 22 -20.39 -3.62 -11.69
CA GLN A 22 -19.69 -2.35 -11.69
C GLN A 22 -18.87 -2.19 -10.40
N VAL A 23 -17.61 -1.76 -10.52
CA VAL A 23 -16.68 -1.61 -9.40
C VAL A 23 -16.47 -0.15 -9.07
N ILE A 24 -16.57 0.18 -7.78
CA ILE A 24 -16.17 1.49 -7.23
C ILE A 24 -14.82 1.32 -6.55
N VAL A 25 -13.82 2.11 -6.95
CA VAL A 25 -12.50 2.11 -6.35
C VAL A 25 -12.43 3.17 -5.25
N MET A 26 -12.07 2.76 -4.04
CA MET A 26 -11.78 3.63 -2.92
C MET A 26 -10.27 3.77 -2.70
N GLU A 27 -9.84 4.91 -2.18
CA GLU A 27 -8.43 5.21 -1.86
C GLU A 27 -7.44 5.00 -3.03
N PRO A 28 -7.71 5.56 -4.23
CA PRO A 28 -6.86 5.35 -5.39
C PRO A 28 -5.41 5.83 -5.17
N VAL A 29 -5.20 6.78 -4.27
CA VAL A 29 -3.89 7.33 -3.87
C VAL A 29 -3.42 6.82 -2.49
N ARG A 30 -4.09 5.82 -1.92
CA ARG A 30 -3.71 5.18 -0.65
C ARG A 30 -3.48 6.20 0.48
N GLY A 31 -4.50 6.95 0.85
CA GLY A 31 -4.40 7.98 1.89
C GLY A 31 -3.32 9.04 1.61
N GLY A 32 -3.09 9.37 0.33
CA GLY A 32 -2.09 10.34 -0.11
C GLY A 32 -0.67 9.80 -0.29
N SER A 33 -0.39 8.56 0.08
CA SER A 33 0.96 7.98 -0.04
C SER A 33 1.46 7.92 -1.49
N LEU A 34 0.57 7.70 -2.47
CA LEU A 34 0.93 7.68 -3.89
C LEU A 34 1.03 9.09 -4.50
N ALA A 35 0.53 10.11 -3.82
CA ALA A 35 0.75 11.50 -4.22
C ALA A 35 2.13 12.00 -3.76
N ASN A 36 2.66 11.44 -2.68
CA ASN A 36 3.93 11.82 -2.06
C ASN A 36 4.95 10.67 -2.18
N LEU A 37 5.39 10.41 -3.39
CA LEU A 37 6.38 9.37 -3.66
C LEU A 37 7.79 9.78 -3.19
N PRO A 38 8.66 8.81 -2.84
CA PRO A 38 10.09 9.05 -2.70
C PRO A 38 10.70 9.64 -3.99
N ASP A 39 11.79 10.41 -3.85
CA ASP A 39 12.38 11.16 -4.97
C ASP A 39 12.78 10.26 -6.15
N ASP A 40 13.33 9.07 -5.87
CA ASP A 40 13.69 8.06 -6.87
C ASP A 40 12.49 7.57 -7.70
N ALA A 41 11.34 7.42 -7.08
CA ALA A 41 10.10 7.02 -7.75
C ALA A 41 9.37 8.21 -8.40
N LYS A 42 9.45 9.40 -7.80
CA LYS A 42 8.85 10.63 -8.31
C LYS A 42 9.50 11.06 -9.63
N ALA A 43 10.83 11.01 -9.70
CA ALA A 43 11.59 11.36 -10.90
C ALA A 43 11.13 10.57 -12.16
N VAL A 44 10.69 9.31 -11.98
CA VAL A 44 10.18 8.50 -13.10
C VAL A 44 8.95 9.12 -13.76
N PHE A 45 8.06 9.74 -12.97
CA PHE A 45 6.87 10.40 -13.52
C PHE A 45 7.15 11.82 -13.99
N GLU A 46 8.12 12.51 -13.42
CA GLU A 46 8.52 13.85 -13.86
C GLU A 46 9.04 13.85 -15.30
N GLU A 47 9.70 12.76 -15.75
CA GLU A 47 10.12 12.57 -17.13
C GLU A 47 8.96 12.50 -18.15
N LEU A 48 7.73 12.24 -17.69
CA LEU A 48 6.55 12.09 -18.56
C LEU A 48 5.81 13.41 -18.81
N HIS A 49 5.98 14.39 -17.92
CA HIS A 49 5.29 15.71 -17.95
C HIS A 49 3.75 15.64 -18.00
N GLY A 50 3.16 14.54 -17.56
CA GLY A 50 1.71 14.24 -17.65
C GLY A 50 0.91 14.51 -16.39
N GLY A 51 1.45 15.24 -15.42
CA GLY A 51 0.79 15.57 -14.15
C GLY A 51 1.52 15.04 -12.93
N SER A 52 0.88 15.15 -11.77
CA SER A 52 1.42 14.65 -10.50
C SER A 52 1.41 13.12 -10.42
N PRO A 53 2.16 12.50 -9.48
CA PRO A 53 2.04 11.08 -9.21
C PRO A 53 0.60 10.62 -8.90
N ALA A 54 -0.23 11.50 -8.29
CA ALA A 54 -1.64 11.23 -8.04
C ALA A 54 -2.45 11.08 -9.34
N THR A 55 -2.15 11.87 -10.36
CA THR A 55 -2.78 11.75 -11.69
C THR A 55 -2.58 10.35 -12.26
N TYR A 56 -1.35 9.83 -12.23
CA TYR A 56 -1.06 8.48 -12.73
C TYR A 56 -1.74 7.41 -11.90
N ALA A 57 -1.78 7.54 -10.56
CA ALA A 57 -2.42 6.59 -9.67
C ALA A 57 -3.94 6.51 -9.91
N ILE A 58 -4.61 7.66 -10.07
CA ILE A 58 -6.06 7.73 -10.30
C ILE A 58 -6.39 7.21 -11.71
N ARG A 59 -5.66 7.65 -12.75
CA ARG A 59 -5.86 7.18 -14.12
C ARG A 59 -5.59 5.69 -14.26
N TYR A 60 -4.58 5.17 -13.57
CA TYR A 60 -4.33 3.73 -13.49
C TYR A 60 -5.54 2.98 -12.94
N ALA A 61 -6.07 3.42 -11.80
CA ALA A 61 -7.22 2.77 -11.17
C ALA A 61 -8.47 2.85 -12.05
N ALA A 62 -8.72 4.02 -12.68
CA ALA A 62 -9.88 4.25 -13.54
C ALA A 62 -9.81 3.53 -14.90
N GLY A 63 -8.59 3.15 -15.33
CA GLY A 63 -8.37 2.55 -16.65
C GLY A 63 -8.71 1.06 -16.77
N PHE A 64 -9.09 0.40 -15.68
CA PHE A 64 -9.49 -1.01 -15.74
C PHE A 64 -10.93 -1.17 -16.24
N PRO A 65 -11.21 -2.19 -17.07
CA PRO A 65 -12.57 -2.55 -17.46
C PRO A 65 -13.46 -2.80 -16.23
N GLY A 66 -14.72 -2.38 -16.29
CA GLY A 66 -15.68 -2.56 -15.21
C GLY A 66 -15.58 -1.54 -14.06
N ILE A 67 -14.62 -0.60 -14.09
CA ILE A 67 -14.59 0.50 -13.13
C ILE A 67 -15.65 1.54 -13.50
N MET A 68 -16.63 1.68 -12.62
CA MET A 68 -17.69 2.68 -12.76
C MET A 68 -17.27 4.03 -12.17
N MET A 69 -16.57 4.02 -11.04
CA MET A 69 -16.24 5.23 -10.30
C MET A 69 -14.95 5.07 -9.50
N VAL A 70 -14.19 6.15 -9.40
CA VAL A 70 -13.03 6.25 -8.50
C VAL A 70 -13.28 7.38 -7.50
N LEU A 71 -13.26 7.04 -6.21
CA LEU A 71 -13.46 7.99 -5.12
C LEU A 71 -12.11 8.52 -4.65
N SER A 72 -11.84 9.79 -4.89
CA SER A 72 -10.63 10.49 -4.46
C SER A 72 -10.93 11.45 -3.31
N GLY A 73 -10.20 11.34 -2.20
CA GLY A 73 -10.24 12.28 -1.08
C GLY A 73 -9.34 13.48 -1.37
N MET A 74 -9.94 14.62 -1.76
CA MET A 74 -9.23 15.86 -2.02
C MET A 74 -9.38 16.81 -0.84
N SER A 75 -8.27 17.40 -0.39
CA SER A 75 -8.23 18.33 0.75
C SER A 75 -7.92 19.77 0.33
N SER A 76 -7.63 20.01 -0.96
CA SER A 76 -7.41 21.35 -1.50
C SER A 76 -8.12 21.57 -2.84
N LEU A 77 -8.34 22.84 -3.19
CA LEU A 77 -8.94 23.22 -4.46
C LEU A 77 -8.04 22.86 -5.64
N GLU A 78 -6.74 22.92 -5.46
CA GLU A 78 -5.73 22.56 -6.49
C GLU A 78 -5.84 21.08 -6.84
N GLN A 79 -5.92 20.19 -5.83
CA GLN A 79 -6.13 18.76 -6.03
C GLN A 79 -7.44 18.46 -6.77
N MET A 80 -8.51 19.18 -6.42
CA MET A 80 -9.79 19.03 -7.11
C MET A 80 -9.68 19.47 -8.58
N LYS A 81 -9.08 20.64 -8.85
CA LYS A 81 -8.90 21.15 -10.22
C LYS A 81 -8.06 20.18 -11.05
N GLU A 82 -6.95 19.67 -10.50
CA GLU A 82 -6.11 18.69 -11.18
C GLU A 82 -6.91 17.42 -11.50
N ASN A 83 -7.57 16.82 -10.51
CA ASN A 83 -8.33 15.58 -10.70
C ASN A 83 -9.46 15.75 -11.73
N VAL A 84 -10.21 16.86 -11.68
CA VAL A 84 -11.27 17.15 -12.66
C VAL A 84 -10.69 17.36 -14.06
N SER A 85 -9.52 18.00 -14.19
CA SER A 85 -8.93 18.33 -15.50
C SER A 85 -8.64 17.09 -16.35
N PHE A 86 -8.09 16.03 -15.76
CA PHE A 86 -7.78 14.79 -16.49
C PHE A 86 -8.95 13.79 -16.52
N MET A 87 -9.88 13.86 -15.55
CA MET A 87 -11.05 12.98 -15.54
C MET A 87 -12.15 13.46 -16.49
N LYS A 88 -12.26 14.75 -16.78
CA LYS A 88 -13.22 15.30 -17.74
C LYS A 88 -13.04 14.73 -19.15
N ASP A 89 -11.79 14.63 -19.59
CA ASP A 89 -11.41 14.06 -20.87
C ASP A 89 -10.56 12.80 -20.64
N PHE A 90 -11.11 11.85 -19.88
CA PHE A 90 -10.41 10.68 -19.39
C PHE A 90 -9.75 9.88 -20.51
N ARG A 91 -8.46 9.58 -20.31
CA ARG A 91 -7.69 8.66 -21.15
C ARG A 91 -6.98 7.66 -20.23
N PRO A 92 -7.10 6.36 -20.49
CA PRO A 92 -6.28 5.35 -19.81
C PRO A 92 -4.80 5.67 -19.94
N LEU A 93 -3.97 5.09 -19.09
CA LEU A 93 -2.51 5.20 -19.24
C LEU A 93 -2.07 4.54 -20.55
N ASP A 94 -1.20 5.23 -21.28
CA ASP A 94 -0.58 4.68 -22.48
C ASP A 94 0.57 3.70 -22.12
N GLU A 95 1.20 3.09 -23.14
CA GLU A 95 2.28 2.12 -22.93
C GLU A 95 3.51 2.74 -22.24
N ARG A 96 3.83 3.99 -22.49
CA ARG A 96 4.96 4.70 -21.90
C ARG A 96 4.69 4.97 -20.42
N GLU A 97 3.49 5.45 -20.12
CA GLU A 97 3.02 5.68 -18.75
C GLU A 97 2.93 4.36 -17.95
N MET A 98 2.45 3.28 -18.58
CA MET A 98 2.42 1.96 -17.96
C MET A 98 3.82 1.41 -17.66
N LYS A 99 4.80 1.64 -18.53
CA LYS A 99 6.22 1.29 -18.27
C LYS A 99 6.78 2.09 -17.09
N ALA A 100 6.43 3.36 -16.96
CA ALA A 100 6.81 4.17 -15.80
C ALA A 100 6.23 3.63 -14.49
N VAL A 101 4.95 3.24 -14.50
CA VAL A 101 4.31 2.57 -13.35
C VAL A 101 5.07 1.29 -12.98
N GLU A 102 5.45 0.46 -13.96
CA GLU A 102 6.22 -0.78 -13.65
C GLU A 102 7.61 -0.46 -13.09
N LYS A 103 8.32 0.55 -13.64
CA LYS A 103 9.62 1.01 -13.12
C LYS A 103 9.50 1.46 -11.66
N VAL A 104 8.46 2.22 -11.30
CA VAL A 104 8.19 2.59 -9.90
C VAL A 104 7.93 1.36 -9.02
N ARG A 105 7.22 0.36 -9.53
CA ARG A 105 7.01 -0.91 -8.81
C ARG A 105 8.31 -1.67 -8.56
N GLU A 106 9.24 -1.65 -9.52
CA GLU A 106 10.57 -2.26 -9.36
C GLU A 106 11.39 -1.53 -8.30
N ILE A 107 11.38 -0.19 -8.28
CA ILE A 107 12.01 0.63 -7.23
C ILE A 107 11.48 0.21 -5.85
N PHE A 108 10.17 0.04 -5.70
CA PHE A 108 9.59 -0.39 -4.42
C PHE A 108 9.94 -1.83 -4.05
N ARG A 109 10.00 -2.75 -5.03
CA ARG A 109 10.45 -4.14 -4.80
C ARG A 109 11.90 -4.19 -4.30
N GLY A 110 12.76 -3.30 -4.79
CA GLY A 110 14.16 -3.18 -4.36
C GLY A 110 14.34 -2.72 -2.91
N LYS A 111 13.29 -2.20 -2.24
CA LYS A 111 13.38 -1.69 -0.86
C LYS A 111 13.30 -2.78 0.23
N ASN A 112 13.53 -4.04 -0.10
CA ASN A 112 13.53 -5.17 0.86
C ASN A 112 12.30 -5.20 1.77
N LEU A 113 11.13 -5.14 1.18
CA LEU A 113 9.85 -5.15 1.90
C LEU A 113 9.55 -6.53 2.47
N ILE A 114 8.86 -6.55 3.61
CA ILE A 114 8.35 -7.80 4.21
C ILE A 114 7.25 -8.35 3.28
N PRO A 115 7.39 -9.55 2.69
CA PRO A 115 6.44 -10.10 1.72
C PRO A 115 5.21 -10.73 2.39
N CYS A 116 4.65 -10.07 3.40
CA CYS A 116 3.43 -10.50 4.09
C CYS A 116 2.21 -10.36 3.18
N THR A 117 1.39 -11.39 3.10
CA THR A 117 0.17 -11.41 2.25
C THR A 117 -1.09 -10.95 2.98
N GLU A 118 -0.97 -10.55 4.24
CA GLU A 118 -2.07 -10.08 5.08
C GLU A 118 -3.22 -11.11 5.25
N CYS A 119 -2.90 -12.40 5.16
CA CYS A 119 -3.87 -13.48 5.32
C CYS A 119 -4.43 -13.62 6.75
N ARG A 120 -3.77 -12.99 7.75
CA ARG A 120 -4.15 -12.89 9.17
C ARG A 120 -4.15 -14.19 9.98
N TYR A 121 -3.79 -15.35 9.43
CA TYR A 121 -3.75 -16.62 10.17
C TYR A 121 -2.86 -16.58 11.43
N CYS A 122 -1.85 -15.71 11.45
CA CYS A 122 -0.95 -15.53 12.58
C CYS A 122 -1.53 -14.68 13.73
N VAL A 123 -2.69 -14.03 13.55
CA VAL A 123 -3.25 -13.09 14.52
C VAL A 123 -3.98 -13.84 15.65
N ASP A 124 -4.89 -14.75 15.28
CA ASP A 124 -5.77 -15.43 16.25
C ASP A 124 -5.00 -16.31 17.25
N GLY A 125 -3.88 -16.90 16.81
CA GLY A 125 -3.03 -17.74 17.64
C GLY A 125 -2.00 -16.97 18.49
N CYS A 126 -1.93 -15.64 18.39
CA CYS A 126 -0.94 -14.84 19.11
C CYS A 126 -1.34 -14.59 20.56
N PRO A 127 -0.61 -15.12 21.57
CA PRO A 127 -0.98 -14.94 22.98
C PRO A 127 -0.84 -13.49 23.46
N LYS A 128 -0.09 -12.66 22.73
CA LYS A 128 0.08 -11.23 22.98
C LYS A 128 -0.84 -10.36 22.11
N LYS A 129 -1.74 -10.96 21.34
CA LYS A 129 -2.68 -10.26 20.46
C LYS A 129 -1.99 -9.26 19.51
N ILE A 130 -0.77 -9.59 19.04
CA ILE A 130 -0.04 -8.72 18.10
C ILE A 130 -0.71 -8.80 16.74
N SER A 131 -1.12 -7.66 16.20
CA SER A 131 -1.68 -7.57 14.85
C SER A 131 -0.55 -7.59 13.80
N ILE A 132 0.14 -8.73 13.70
CA ILE A 132 1.39 -8.91 12.94
C ILE A 132 1.34 -8.35 11.51
N PRO A 133 0.29 -8.62 10.70
CA PRO A 133 0.23 -8.08 9.33
C PRO A 133 0.18 -6.56 9.29
N ASP A 134 -0.54 -5.93 10.23
CA ASP A 134 -0.69 -4.48 10.28
C ASP A 134 0.65 -3.82 10.68
N LEU A 135 1.39 -4.42 11.61
CA LEU A 135 2.72 -3.93 11.99
C LEU A 135 3.72 -4.08 10.84
N PHE A 136 3.65 -5.17 10.07
CA PHE A 136 4.46 -5.36 8.88
C PHE A 136 4.10 -4.36 7.77
N ALA A 137 2.82 -4.02 7.64
CA ALA A 137 2.38 -2.98 6.72
C ALA A 137 2.95 -1.60 7.11
N CYS A 138 2.97 -1.26 8.42
CA CYS A 138 3.60 -0.05 8.94
C CYS A 138 5.11 -0.03 8.64
N MET A 139 5.82 -1.15 8.85
CA MET A 139 7.24 -1.26 8.54
C MET A 139 7.53 -1.06 7.05
N ASN A 140 6.75 -1.70 6.19
CA ASN A 140 6.86 -1.52 4.75
C ASN A 140 6.59 -0.08 4.31
N ALA A 141 5.55 0.55 4.88
CA ALA A 141 5.25 1.96 4.63
C ALA A 141 6.41 2.87 5.07
N LYS A 142 7.03 2.58 6.22
CA LYS A 142 8.21 3.32 6.70
C LYS A 142 9.39 3.19 5.75
N LYS A 143 9.67 1.97 5.26
CA LYS A 143 10.75 1.72 4.30
C LYS A 143 10.53 2.41 2.94
N ILE A 144 9.29 2.51 2.48
CA ILE A 144 8.94 3.12 1.20
C ILE A 144 8.96 4.65 1.30
N TYR A 145 8.18 5.20 2.23
CA TYR A 145 7.85 6.62 2.25
C TYR A 145 8.69 7.45 3.21
N GLN A 146 9.38 6.82 4.17
CA GLN A 146 10.19 7.45 5.21
C GLN A 146 9.47 8.56 6.00
N ASN A 147 8.15 8.60 5.94
CA ASN A 147 7.32 9.62 6.59
C ASN A 147 6.87 9.21 8.00
N THR A 148 6.28 10.17 8.72
CA THR A 148 5.79 9.98 10.10
C THR A 148 4.45 9.25 10.18
N ASN A 149 3.69 9.15 9.08
CA ASN A 149 2.36 8.52 9.08
C ASN A 149 2.42 7.06 9.52
N SER A 150 3.50 6.33 9.16
CA SER A 150 3.69 4.95 9.61
C SER A 150 3.77 4.81 11.12
N ASN A 151 4.33 5.82 11.84
CA ASN A 151 4.39 5.85 13.30
C ASN A 151 2.99 6.05 13.90
N VAL A 152 2.18 6.93 13.29
CA VAL A 152 0.78 7.15 13.70
C VAL A 152 -0.03 5.88 13.57
N TYR A 153 0.03 5.22 12.39
CA TYR A 153 -0.68 3.96 12.17
C TYR A 153 -0.19 2.84 13.09
N TYR A 154 1.12 2.75 13.34
CA TYR A 154 1.66 1.81 14.33
C TYR A 154 1.02 2.03 15.71
N GLY A 155 0.95 3.28 16.17
CA GLY A 155 0.28 3.63 17.42
C GLY A 155 -1.21 3.28 17.45
N VAL A 156 -1.92 3.45 16.32
CA VAL A 156 -3.33 3.05 16.19
C VAL A 156 -3.47 1.54 16.33
N HIS A 157 -2.65 0.75 15.61
CA HIS A 157 -2.74 -0.72 15.61
C HIS A 157 -2.30 -1.33 16.95
N THR A 158 -1.45 -0.66 17.72
CA THR A 158 -0.97 -1.13 19.04
C THR A 158 -1.75 -0.59 20.22
N ARG A 159 -2.73 0.30 20.01
CA ARG A 159 -3.54 0.89 21.11
C ARG A 159 -4.28 -0.15 21.93
N ASN A 160 -4.87 -1.15 21.27
CA ASN A 160 -5.67 -2.23 21.89
C ASN A 160 -5.06 -3.62 21.62
N ASN A 161 -3.88 -3.69 21.03
CA ASN A 161 -3.17 -4.92 20.69
C ASN A 161 -1.72 -4.84 21.19
N GLY A 162 -1.05 -5.99 21.20
CA GLY A 162 0.37 -6.05 21.57
C GLY A 162 1.26 -5.30 20.57
N LYS A 163 2.30 -4.66 21.10
CA LYS A 163 3.40 -4.07 20.33
C LYS A 163 4.31 -5.16 19.74
N ALA A 164 5.17 -4.81 18.82
CA ALA A 164 6.16 -5.73 18.28
C ALA A 164 7.11 -6.24 19.38
N SER A 165 7.51 -5.37 20.32
CA SER A 165 8.37 -5.69 21.47
C SER A 165 7.72 -6.64 22.50
N ASP A 166 6.39 -6.76 22.51
CA ASP A 166 5.68 -7.70 23.39
C ASP A 166 5.82 -9.17 22.96
N CYS A 167 6.48 -9.42 21.82
CA CYS A 167 6.63 -10.76 21.28
C CYS A 167 7.44 -11.68 22.20
N ILE A 168 6.78 -12.72 22.73
CA ILE A 168 7.40 -13.74 23.58
C ILE A 168 8.13 -14.85 22.79
N LYS A 169 8.29 -14.70 21.50
CA LYS A 169 9.01 -15.60 20.59
C LYS A 169 8.50 -17.06 20.60
N CYS A 170 7.22 -17.30 20.87
CA CYS A 170 6.63 -18.64 20.97
C CYS A 170 6.54 -19.42 19.64
N GLY A 171 6.70 -18.77 18.50
CA GLY A 171 6.75 -19.39 17.17
C GLY A 171 5.39 -19.85 16.59
N LYS A 172 4.26 -19.68 17.28
CA LYS A 172 2.93 -20.10 16.79
C LYS A 172 2.58 -19.45 15.44
N CYS A 173 2.89 -18.16 15.28
CA CYS A 173 2.64 -17.40 14.06
C CYS A 173 3.40 -17.91 12.83
N GLU A 174 4.63 -18.40 13.02
CA GLU A 174 5.46 -18.93 11.92
C GLU A 174 4.95 -20.28 11.44
N LYS A 175 4.42 -21.12 12.34
CA LYS A 175 3.85 -22.45 11.99
C LYS A 175 2.66 -22.36 11.05
N VAL A 176 1.87 -21.27 11.15
CA VAL A 176 0.66 -21.06 10.34
C VAL A 176 0.85 -20.08 9.20
N CYS A 177 2.06 -19.57 9.00
CA CYS A 177 2.37 -18.61 7.94
C CYS A 177 2.53 -19.31 6.59
N PRO A 178 1.63 -19.10 5.60
CA PRO A 178 1.75 -19.72 4.29
C PRO A 178 2.92 -19.15 3.46
N GLN A 179 3.52 -18.05 3.90
CA GLN A 179 4.70 -17.45 3.28
C GLN A 179 6.00 -17.85 3.97
N HIS A 180 5.94 -18.69 5.01
CA HIS A 180 7.09 -19.15 5.79
C HIS A 180 8.02 -18.02 6.26
N LEU A 181 7.43 -16.87 6.67
CA LEU A 181 8.18 -15.71 7.13
C LEU A 181 8.79 -15.97 8.50
N GLU A 182 10.02 -15.52 8.71
CA GLU A 182 10.70 -15.48 10.04
C GLU A 182 10.08 -14.38 10.92
N ILE A 183 8.81 -14.56 11.31
CA ILE A 183 7.97 -13.51 11.93
C ILE A 183 8.59 -13.00 13.22
N ARG A 184 9.19 -13.86 14.03
CA ARG A 184 9.84 -13.49 15.30
C ARG A 184 11.01 -12.54 15.09
N LYS A 185 11.84 -12.78 14.06
CA LYS A 185 12.94 -11.90 13.67
C LYS A 185 12.41 -10.57 13.12
N LEU A 186 11.46 -10.65 12.20
CA LEU A 186 10.86 -9.45 11.60
C LEU A 186 10.15 -8.57 12.65
N LEU A 187 9.57 -9.16 13.71
CA LEU A 187 9.01 -8.38 14.82
C LEU A 187 10.09 -7.70 15.66
N CYS A 188 11.30 -8.27 15.81
CA CYS A 188 12.42 -7.57 16.42
C CYS A 188 12.81 -6.34 15.58
N ASP A 189 12.96 -6.50 14.26
CA ASP A 189 13.27 -5.39 13.36
C ASP A 189 12.19 -4.28 13.42
N VAL A 190 10.92 -4.65 13.55
CA VAL A 190 9.81 -3.71 13.73
C VAL A 190 9.91 -2.99 15.07
N ALA A 191 10.21 -3.72 16.15
CA ALA A 191 10.36 -3.14 17.48
C ALA A 191 11.52 -2.14 17.54
N ASP A 192 12.64 -2.45 16.88
CA ASP A 192 13.81 -1.56 16.79
C ASP A 192 13.48 -0.24 16.10
N VAL A 193 12.50 -0.23 15.19
CA VAL A 193 12.08 0.98 14.46
C VAL A 193 10.99 1.78 15.17
N PHE A 194 10.03 1.10 15.82
CA PHE A 194 8.82 1.75 16.35
C PHE A 194 8.70 1.77 17.86
N ASP A 195 9.33 0.82 18.57
CA ASP A 195 9.22 0.68 20.04
C ASP A 195 10.44 1.21 20.79
N VAL A 196 11.41 1.82 20.09
CA VAL A 196 12.56 2.46 20.73
C VAL A 196 12.04 3.59 21.62
N LYS A 197 12.36 3.52 22.91
CA LYS A 197 12.09 4.64 23.84
C LYS A 197 12.91 5.84 23.41
N ALA A 198 12.21 6.95 23.13
CA ALA A 198 12.83 8.26 23.02
C ALA A 198 13.49 8.65 24.37
#